data_914eb0510baf7d1287ea5bfc8468ccd9
#
_entry.id   914eb0510baf7d1287ea5bfc8468ccd9
#
_cell.length_a   1.000
_cell.length_b   1.000
_cell.length_c   1.000
_cell.angle_alpha   90.00
_cell.angle_beta   90.00
_cell.angle_gamma   90.00
#
_symmetry.space_group_name_H-M   'P 1'
#
loop_
_entity.id
_entity.type
_entity.pdbx_description
1 polymer ?
#
loop_
_entity_poly.entity_id
_entity_poly.type
_entity_poly.pdbx_seq_one_letter_code
_entity_poly.pdbx_strand_id
1 'polypeptide(L)'
;ISGSTALSDDEVDRMVKDAESHAEEDKKQKEEVEVRNQTDSLCYSTEQTLNELGDKVSADVKSKAEAAIADAKKALEGSDVEAIKAAGESLQSVAYELAQVVYADAQQQTDGAAGAQPADDDVVDADYEVVDDEDK
;
A
#
# COMPACT_ATOMS: atom_id res chain seq x y z
N ILE A 1 11.30 53.20 -17.56
CA ILE A 1 11.01 52.04 -18.36
C ILE A 1 11.23 50.78 -17.63
N SER A 2 12.35 50.72 -17.02
CA SER A 2 12.65 49.56 -16.22
C SER A 2 11.59 49.34 -15.16
N GLY A 3 11.02 50.40 -14.67
CA GLY A 3 9.96 50.30 -13.69
C GLY A 3 8.71 49.62 -14.21
N SER A 4 8.51 49.70 -15.52
CA SER A 4 7.31 49.12 -16.09
C SER A 4 7.28 47.62 -16.04
N THR A 5 8.42 46.99 -15.84
CA THR A 5 8.49 45.53 -15.74
C THR A 5 8.60 45.08 -14.31
N ALA A 6 8.74 45.98 -13.36
CA ALA A 6 8.84 45.62 -11.96
C ALA A 6 7.46 45.37 -11.38
N LEU A 7 7.34 44.31 -10.68
CA LEU A 7 6.09 43.99 -9.99
C LEU A 7 6.07 44.74 -8.66
N SER A 8 4.89 45.15 -8.24
CA SER A 8 4.75 45.75 -6.94
C SER A 8 4.92 44.66 -5.89
N ASP A 9 5.21 45.07 -4.67
CA ASP A 9 5.34 44.14 -3.57
C ASP A 9 4.07 43.35 -3.39
N ASP A 10 2.91 44.00 -3.55
CA ASP A 10 1.62 43.32 -3.43
C ASP A 10 1.46 42.25 -4.50
N GLU A 11 1.89 42.55 -5.73
CA GLU A 11 1.80 41.59 -6.81
C GLU A 11 2.71 40.41 -6.59
N VAL A 12 3.92 40.68 -6.11
CA VAL A 12 4.85 39.59 -5.79
C VAL A 12 4.30 38.72 -4.67
N ASP A 13 3.74 39.33 -3.63
CA ASP A 13 3.13 38.58 -2.53
C ASP A 13 1.98 37.71 -3.02
N ARG A 14 1.17 38.26 -3.91
CA ARG A 14 0.06 37.51 -4.46
C ARG A 14 0.56 36.33 -5.27
N MET A 15 1.56 36.54 -6.08
CA MET A 15 2.14 35.47 -6.90
C MET A 15 2.72 34.37 -6.04
N VAL A 16 3.40 34.76 -4.97
CA VAL A 16 3.96 33.78 -4.02
C VAL A 16 2.84 32.98 -3.37
N LYS A 17 1.79 33.65 -2.92
CA LYS A 17 0.66 32.96 -2.29
C LYS A 17 -0.03 32.04 -3.25
N ASP A 18 -0.21 32.49 -4.51
CA ASP A 18 -0.82 31.66 -5.53
C ASP A 18 0.03 30.42 -5.79
N ALA A 19 1.35 30.61 -5.89
CA ALA A 19 2.25 29.49 -6.12
C ALA A 19 2.21 28.51 -4.96
N GLU A 20 2.20 29.02 -3.74
CA GLU A 20 2.12 28.16 -2.55
C GLU A 20 0.81 27.39 -2.51
N SER A 21 -0.29 28.08 -2.84
CA SER A 21 -1.60 27.45 -2.87
C SER A 21 -1.65 26.34 -3.90
N HIS A 22 -1.12 26.61 -5.09
CA HIS A 22 -1.07 25.60 -6.15
C HIS A 22 -0.18 24.42 -5.77
N ALA A 23 0.94 24.71 -5.11
CA ALA A 23 1.84 23.65 -4.67
C ALA A 23 1.15 22.74 -3.63
N GLU A 24 0.38 23.34 -2.74
CA GLU A 24 -0.36 22.58 -1.76
C GLU A 24 -1.45 21.75 -2.40
N GLU A 25 -2.16 22.34 -3.36
CA GLU A 25 -3.19 21.62 -4.09
C GLU A 25 -2.61 20.44 -4.86
N ASP A 26 -1.49 20.68 -5.53
CA ASP A 26 -0.81 19.63 -6.28
C ASP A 26 -0.37 18.49 -5.36
N LYS A 27 0.15 18.86 -4.20
CA LYS A 27 0.59 17.90 -3.22
C LYS A 27 -0.58 17.06 -2.73
N LYS A 28 -1.70 17.72 -2.45
CA LYS A 28 -2.91 17.02 -2.02
C LYS A 28 -3.43 16.07 -3.07
N GLN A 29 -3.42 16.52 -4.33
CA GLN A 29 -3.87 15.68 -5.43
C GLN A 29 -2.98 14.46 -5.60
N LYS A 30 -1.67 14.65 -5.51
CA LYS A 30 -0.74 13.53 -5.60
C LYS A 30 -0.96 12.56 -4.45
N GLU A 31 -1.12 13.11 -3.26
CA GLU A 31 -1.37 12.29 -2.07
C GLU A 31 -2.67 11.51 -2.24
N GLU A 32 -3.69 12.18 -2.73
CA GLU A 32 -4.98 11.52 -2.95
C GLU A 32 -4.86 10.37 -3.94
N VAL A 33 -4.19 10.61 -5.06
CA VAL A 33 -4.00 9.56 -6.07
C VAL A 33 -3.22 8.40 -5.48
N GLU A 34 -2.16 8.71 -4.75
CA GLU A 34 -1.34 7.68 -4.14
C GLU A 34 -2.13 6.85 -3.13
N VAL A 35 -2.87 7.53 -2.26
CA VAL A 35 -3.69 6.87 -1.25
C VAL A 35 -4.75 6.00 -1.91
N ARG A 36 -5.40 6.51 -2.95
CA ARG A 36 -6.40 5.75 -3.68
C ARG A 36 -5.80 4.50 -4.30
N ASN A 37 -4.67 4.67 -4.97
CA ASN A 37 -4.01 3.54 -5.63
C ASN A 37 -3.56 2.49 -4.62
N GLN A 38 -2.98 2.94 -3.53
CA GLN A 38 -2.52 2.02 -2.48
C GLN A 38 -3.70 1.27 -1.86
N THR A 39 -4.76 1.98 -1.55
CA THR A 39 -5.94 1.37 -0.94
C THR A 39 -6.61 0.39 -1.89
N ASP A 40 -6.71 0.77 -3.16
CA ASP A 40 -7.29 -0.09 -4.18
C ASP A 40 -6.48 -1.37 -4.34
N SER A 41 -5.16 -1.24 -4.42
CA SER A 41 -4.27 -2.40 -4.52
C SER A 41 -4.40 -3.29 -3.29
N LEU A 42 -4.51 -2.67 -2.13
CA LEU A 42 -4.63 -3.40 -0.88
C LEU A 42 -5.95 -4.15 -0.82
N CYS A 43 -7.03 -3.54 -1.30
CA CYS A 43 -8.33 -4.21 -1.42
C CYS A 43 -8.21 -5.47 -2.25
N TYR A 44 -7.61 -5.31 -3.41
CA TYR A 44 -7.45 -6.42 -4.34
C TYR A 44 -6.60 -7.54 -3.74
N SER A 45 -5.46 -7.17 -3.18
CA SER A 45 -4.57 -8.15 -2.56
C SER A 45 -5.24 -8.88 -1.41
N THR A 46 -5.96 -8.13 -0.58
CA THR A 46 -6.64 -8.70 0.57
C THR A 46 -7.74 -9.65 0.14
N GLU A 47 -8.50 -9.25 -0.86
CA GLU A 47 -9.55 -10.12 -1.42
C GLU A 47 -8.95 -11.41 -1.94
N GLN A 48 -7.87 -11.27 -2.68
CA GLN A 48 -7.20 -12.43 -3.26
C GLN A 48 -6.68 -13.37 -2.18
N THR A 49 -6.03 -12.82 -1.18
CA THR A 49 -5.52 -13.60 -0.07
C THR A 49 -6.65 -14.30 0.68
N LEU A 50 -7.73 -13.57 0.90
CA LEU A 50 -8.88 -14.14 1.59
C LEU A 50 -9.48 -15.31 0.81
N ASN A 51 -9.59 -15.17 -0.50
CA ASN A 51 -10.10 -16.24 -1.35
C ASN A 51 -9.16 -17.45 -1.34
N GLU A 52 -7.86 -17.19 -1.37
CA GLU A 52 -6.88 -18.26 -1.37
C GLU A 52 -6.89 -19.03 -0.05
N LEU A 53 -7.04 -18.32 1.05
CA LEU A 53 -7.06 -18.95 2.36
C LEU A 53 -8.34 -19.71 2.62
N GLY A 54 -9.45 -19.16 2.13
CA GLY A 54 -10.73 -19.83 2.29
C GLY A 54 -11.03 -20.19 3.73
N ASP A 55 -11.17 -21.47 4.00
CA ASP A 55 -11.54 -21.97 5.32
C ASP A 55 -10.41 -21.89 6.34
N LYS A 56 -9.20 -21.62 5.89
CA LYS A 56 -8.06 -21.51 6.79
C LYS A 56 -8.15 -20.30 7.69
N VAL A 57 -8.93 -19.31 7.27
CA VAL A 57 -9.14 -18.09 8.03
C VAL A 57 -10.33 -18.31 8.96
N SER A 58 -10.19 -17.88 10.23
CA SER A 58 -11.30 -17.96 11.15
C SER A 58 -12.46 -17.09 10.67
N ALA A 59 -13.68 -17.43 11.08
CA ALA A 59 -14.84 -16.67 10.70
C ALA A 59 -14.74 -15.21 11.13
N ASP A 60 -14.15 -14.98 12.29
CA ASP A 60 -13.96 -13.61 12.80
C ASP A 60 -13.03 -12.79 11.91
N VAL A 61 -11.90 -13.36 11.56
CA VAL A 61 -10.93 -12.66 10.71
C VAL A 61 -11.51 -12.45 9.31
N LYS A 62 -12.22 -13.47 8.81
CA LYS A 62 -12.86 -13.36 7.51
C LYS A 62 -13.88 -12.22 7.48
N SER A 63 -14.72 -12.14 8.53
CA SER A 63 -15.72 -11.08 8.64
C SER A 63 -15.05 -9.71 8.70
N LYS A 64 -13.99 -9.60 9.48
CA LYS A 64 -13.24 -8.35 9.59
C LYS A 64 -12.66 -7.95 8.24
N ALA A 65 -12.10 -8.92 7.53
CA ALA A 65 -11.50 -8.66 6.24
C ALA A 65 -12.53 -8.19 5.24
N GLU A 66 -13.65 -8.87 5.19
CA GLU A 66 -14.73 -8.52 4.28
C GLU A 66 -15.27 -7.12 4.59
N ALA A 67 -15.44 -6.81 5.88
CA ALA A 67 -15.92 -5.51 6.29
C ALA A 67 -14.92 -4.41 5.93
N ALA A 68 -13.65 -4.66 6.18
CA ALA A 68 -12.60 -3.67 5.86
C ALA A 68 -12.51 -3.43 4.36
N ILE A 69 -12.64 -4.48 3.57
CA ILE A 69 -12.63 -4.37 2.11
C ILE A 69 -13.83 -3.55 1.64
N ALA A 70 -15.01 -3.85 2.19
CA ALA A 70 -16.23 -3.13 1.83
C ALA A 70 -16.11 -1.64 2.18
N ASP A 71 -15.60 -1.37 3.38
CA ASP A 71 -15.41 0.02 3.82
C ASP A 71 -14.43 0.75 2.92
N ALA A 72 -13.34 0.09 2.57
CA ALA A 72 -12.34 0.70 1.69
C ALA A 72 -12.91 0.99 0.31
N LYS A 73 -13.65 0.05 -0.24
CA LYS A 73 -14.28 0.26 -1.55
C LYS A 73 -15.27 1.41 -1.50
N LYS A 74 -16.03 1.48 -0.42
CA LYS A 74 -16.98 2.57 -0.24
C LYS A 74 -16.27 3.91 -0.13
N ALA A 75 -15.18 3.96 0.63
CA ALA A 75 -14.39 5.18 0.76
C ALA A 75 -13.81 5.61 -0.59
N LEU A 76 -13.40 4.63 -1.39
CA LEU A 76 -12.82 4.91 -2.71
C LEU A 76 -13.86 5.50 -3.67
N GLU A 77 -15.14 5.24 -3.45
CA GLU A 77 -16.19 5.84 -4.27
C GLU A 77 -16.33 7.32 -3.98
N GLY A 78 -15.96 7.74 -2.77
CA GLY A 78 -16.02 9.13 -2.39
C GLY A 78 -14.73 9.86 -2.72
N SER A 79 -14.66 11.11 -2.32
CA SER A 79 -13.48 11.93 -2.55
C SER A 79 -12.82 12.38 -1.24
N ASP A 80 -13.23 11.80 -0.13
CA ASP A 80 -12.66 12.15 1.17
C ASP A 80 -11.39 11.35 1.41
N VAL A 81 -10.25 12.02 1.23
CA VAL A 81 -8.94 11.38 1.36
C VAL A 81 -8.74 10.82 2.76
N GLU A 82 -9.22 11.54 3.77
CA GLU A 82 -9.07 11.08 5.15
C GLU A 82 -9.83 9.78 5.38
N ALA A 83 -11.02 9.68 4.81
CA ALA A 83 -11.80 8.44 4.90
C ALA A 83 -11.09 7.29 4.20
N ILE A 84 -10.50 7.58 3.04
CA ILE A 84 -9.77 6.57 2.29
C ILE A 84 -8.54 6.13 3.08
N LYS A 85 -7.83 7.07 3.69
CA LYS A 85 -6.67 6.74 4.53
C LYS A 85 -7.06 5.85 5.70
N ALA A 86 -8.13 6.22 6.39
CA ALA A 86 -8.59 5.46 7.54
C ALA A 86 -8.99 4.04 7.14
N ALA A 87 -9.73 3.94 6.04
CA ALA A 87 -10.13 2.64 5.53
C ALA A 87 -8.92 1.82 5.10
N GLY A 88 -7.95 2.48 4.48
CA GLY A 88 -6.71 1.82 4.08
C GLY A 88 -5.93 1.28 5.27
N GLU A 89 -5.87 2.03 6.35
CA GLU A 89 -5.20 1.60 7.56
C GLU A 89 -5.89 0.38 8.17
N SER A 90 -7.21 0.41 8.22
CA SER A 90 -7.97 -0.73 8.72
C SER A 90 -7.72 -1.96 7.85
N LEU A 91 -7.73 -1.75 6.56
CA LEU A 91 -7.49 -2.81 5.61
C LEU A 91 -6.07 -3.37 5.74
N GLN A 92 -5.12 -2.50 5.98
CA GLN A 92 -3.73 -2.91 6.19
C GLN A 92 -3.61 -3.78 7.43
N SER A 93 -4.29 -3.42 8.51
CA SER A 93 -4.31 -4.23 9.71
C SER A 93 -4.85 -5.62 9.45
N VAL A 94 -5.94 -5.68 8.70
CA VAL A 94 -6.57 -6.94 8.34
C VAL A 94 -5.63 -7.75 7.43
N ALA A 95 -5.02 -7.09 6.47
CA ALA A 95 -4.07 -7.76 5.59
C ALA A 95 -2.93 -8.37 6.38
N TYR A 96 -2.51 -7.66 7.42
CA TYR A 96 -1.45 -8.14 8.29
C TYR A 96 -1.90 -9.40 9.04
N GLU A 97 -3.13 -9.39 9.55
CA GLU A 97 -3.69 -10.57 10.21
C GLU A 97 -3.77 -11.75 9.25
N LEU A 98 -4.19 -11.49 8.02
CA LEU A 98 -4.24 -12.53 7.01
C LEU A 98 -2.85 -13.06 6.68
N ALA A 99 -1.87 -12.17 6.63
CA ALA A 99 -0.49 -12.57 6.38
C ALA A 99 0.00 -13.51 7.49
N GLN A 100 -0.39 -13.23 8.71
CA GLN A 100 -0.03 -14.11 9.83
C GLN A 100 -0.65 -15.51 9.67
N VAL A 101 -1.87 -15.56 9.18
CA VAL A 101 -2.53 -16.84 8.91
C VAL A 101 -1.78 -17.59 7.81
N VAL A 102 -1.41 -16.89 6.75
CA VAL A 102 -0.63 -17.48 5.66
C VAL A 102 0.67 -18.03 6.18
N TYR A 103 1.34 -17.25 7.02
CA TYR A 103 2.63 -17.61 7.56
C TYR A 103 2.51 -18.85 8.46
N ALA A 104 1.49 -18.87 9.31
CA ALA A 104 1.25 -20.00 10.19
C ALA A 104 0.94 -21.26 9.39
N ASP A 105 0.13 -21.11 8.35
CA ASP A 105 -0.22 -22.23 7.48
C ASP A 105 1.02 -22.76 6.77
N ALA A 106 1.86 -21.86 6.28
CA ALA A 106 3.09 -22.24 5.62
C ALA A 106 4.03 -22.97 6.57
N GLN A 107 4.10 -22.52 7.81
CA GLN A 107 4.93 -23.18 8.82
C GLN A 107 4.43 -24.58 9.13
N GLN A 108 3.12 -24.73 9.21
CA GLN A 108 2.53 -26.04 9.46
C GLN A 108 2.86 -27.00 8.30
N GLN A 109 2.77 -26.49 7.09
CA GLN A 109 3.09 -27.30 5.92
C GLN A 109 4.56 -27.65 5.89
N THR A 110 5.41 -26.69 6.27
CA THR A 110 6.84 -26.93 6.32
C THR A 110 7.18 -27.97 7.38
N ASP A 111 6.55 -27.88 8.52
CA ASP A 111 6.74 -28.86 9.57
C ASP A 111 6.34 -30.24 9.09
N GLY A 112 5.20 -30.32 8.42
CA GLY A 112 4.72 -31.58 7.89
C GLY A 112 5.60 -32.10 6.78
N ALA A 113 6.13 -31.18 5.97
CA ALA A 113 6.99 -31.55 4.84
C ALA A 113 8.40 -31.82 5.30
N ALA A 114 8.78 -31.39 6.45
CA ALA A 114 10.09 -31.61 7.00
C ALA A 114 11.20 -31.21 6.05
N GLY A 115 11.81 -30.13 6.27
CA GLY A 115 12.97 -29.74 5.53
C GLY A 115 12.79 -29.57 4.04
N ALA A 116 11.65 -29.77 3.64
CA ALA A 116 11.44 -29.47 2.28
C ALA A 116 11.79 -28.04 2.03
N GLN A 117 12.27 -27.58 2.11
CA GLN A 117 12.45 -26.36 1.94
C GLN A 117 13.27 -25.69 1.94
N PRO A 118 13.50 -25.62 2.19
CA PRO A 118 13.97 -24.73 2.24
C PRO A 118 14.74 -24.14 1.51
N ALA A 119 14.96 -24.20 1.39
CA ALA A 119 15.63 -23.75 0.94
C ALA A 119 15.72 -23.19 0.02
N ASP A 120 15.46 -23.23 -0.08
CA ASP A 120 15.61 -22.80 -0.79
C ASP A 120 15.65 -21.84 -0.96
N ASP A 121 15.28 -21.55 -0.68
CA ASP A 121 15.34 -20.63 -0.76
C ASP A 121 16.20 -20.12 -0.77
N ASP A 122 16.57 -20.33 -0.46
CA ASP A 122 17.42 -19.97 -0.58
C ASP A 122 18.02 -20.14 -1.27
N VAL A 123 17.85 -20.54 -1.47
CA VAL A 123 18.53 -20.82 -2.13
C VAL A 123 18.71 -20.26 -3.06
N VAL A 124 18.33 -19.93 -3.25
CA VAL A 124 18.46 -19.38 -4.07
C VAL A 124 19.23 -18.49 -4.05
N ASP A 125 19.11 -18.14 -3.57
CA ASP A 125 19.75 -17.35 -3.49
C ASP A 125 20.88 -17.49 -3.58
N ALA A 126 20.90 -17.75 -3.30
CA ALA A 126 22.19 -17.96 -3.31
C ALA A 126 22.72 -18.17 -4.55
N ASP A 127 22.29 -18.37 -5.06
CA ASP A 127 22.65 -18.58 -6.15
C ASP A 127 22.94 -17.54 -6.87
N TYR A 128 22.62 -16.92 -6.71
CA TYR A 128 22.82 -15.95 -7.37
C TYR A 128 23.85 -15.26 -7.17
N GLU A 129 24.17 -15.29 -6.59
CA GLU A 129 25.05 -14.78 -6.46
C GLU A 129 26.04 -15.07 -6.84
N VAL A 130 26.19 -15.41 -7.12
CA VAL A 130 27.09 -15.77 -7.49
C VAL A 130 27.59 -15.50 -8.43
N VAL A 131 27.40 -15.31 -8.61
CA VAL A 131 27.81 -15.01 -9.42
C VAL A 131 28.66 -14.36 -9.60
N ASP A 132 28.44 -14.21 -9.19
CA ASP A 132 29.00 -13.51 -9.37
C ASP A 132 30.08 -13.51 -9.52
N ASP A 133 30.09 -13.71 -9.27
CA ASP A 133 30.94 -13.58 -9.43
C ASP A 133 31.72 -13.72 -10.16
N GLU A 134 31.56 -13.70 -10.28
CA GLU A 134 32.09 -13.69 -10.95
C GLU A 134 32.92 -13.42 -11.48
N ASP A 135 32.96 -13.27 -11.40
CA ASP A 135 33.53 -12.86 -11.90
C ASP A 135 34.59 -12.70 -12.09
N LYS A 136 34.86 -12.65 -11.89
CA LYS A 136 35.70 -12.34 -12.05
C LYS A 136 36.34 -12.24 -12.54
#